data_1c0ee942e57c6825a15f592bbeb78979
#
_entry.id   1c0ee942e57c6825a15f592bbeb78979
#
_cell.length_a   1.000
_cell.length_b   1.000
_cell.length_c   1.000
_cell.angle_alpha   90.00
_cell.angle_beta   90.00
_cell.angle_gamma   90.00
#
_symmetry.space_group_name_H-M   'P 1'
#
loop_
_entity.id
_entity.type
_entity.pdbx_description
1 polymer ?
#
loop_
_entity_poly.entity_id
_entity_poly.type
_entity_poly.pdbx_seq_one_letter_code
_entity_poly.pdbx_strand_id
1 'polypeptide(L)'
;MLAESFVGFSGVFGDRCYAFKSSGARKGFPYMNANVQQQMLLYRPKFRHPGRAARPPNLDEAMGIAPGVTPANAEPEDMALDVLTPSGAVVAVDDPALTGMLGEGLRGEHRLTLVRSDRALTDCRPVSLISLQTVRQIEGELGRPVDKRRFRANIYLDLASGNGFAEEGLVGRRLRLGSKALVAVLERDPRCKMISLDPETGEHDPEVLRQVARAHEAFAGVYCAVLVEGVLSVGDSVEVVD
;
A
#
# COMPACT_ATOMS: atom_id res chain seq x y z
N MET A 1 3.49 1.66 -10.70
CA MET A 1 2.18 1.03 -10.44
C MET A 1 2.06 -0.18 -11.35
N LEU A 2 1.48 -1.26 -10.85
CA LEU A 2 1.20 -2.44 -11.66
C LEU A 2 -0.01 -2.16 -12.57
N ALA A 3 -0.01 -2.73 -13.77
CA ALA A 3 -1.15 -2.66 -14.68
C ALA A 3 -2.28 -3.62 -14.26
N GLU A 4 -1.91 -4.70 -13.57
CA GLU A 4 -2.82 -5.74 -13.09
C GLU A 4 -2.28 -6.33 -11.78
N SER A 5 -3.18 -6.75 -10.87
CA SER A 5 -2.82 -7.51 -9.69
C SER A 5 -4.00 -8.30 -9.14
N PHE A 6 -3.72 -9.40 -8.45
CA PHE A 6 -4.72 -10.14 -7.69
C PHE A 6 -4.97 -9.46 -6.33
N VAL A 7 -6.24 -9.32 -5.97
CA VAL A 7 -6.67 -8.81 -4.66
C VAL A 7 -7.30 -9.96 -3.88
N GLY A 8 -6.61 -10.36 -2.83
CA GLY A 8 -7.03 -11.43 -1.94
C GLY A 8 -7.47 -10.92 -0.57
N PHE A 9 -7.98 -11.79 0.28
CA PHE A 9 -8.47 -11.45 1.63
C PHE A 9 -7.41 -10.75 2.51
N SER A 10 -6.14 -11.01 2.25
CA SER A 10 -5.03 -10.41 3.01
C SER A 10 -4.51 -9.10 2.42
N GLY A 11 -5.04 -8.65 1.29
CA GLY A 11 -4.60 -7.48 0.58
C GLY A 11 -4.23 -7.75 -0.88
N VAL A 12 -3.55 -6.80 -1.50
CA VAL A 12 -3.03 -6.95 -2.86
C VAL A 12 -1.86 -7.93 -2.85
N PHE A 13 -1.91 -8.92 -3.74
CA PHE A 13 -0.89 -9.95 -3.84
C PHE A 13 0.47 -9.34 -4.12
N GLY A 14 1.48 -9.77 -3.38
CA GLY A 14 2.83 -9.20 -3.45
C GLY A 14 3.03 -7.87 -2.73
N ASP A 15 1.95 -7.19 -2.29
CA ASP A 15 2.10 -5.96 -1.50
C ASP A 15 2.48 -6.29 -0.05
N ARG A 16 3.44 -5.51 0.49
CA ARG A 16 3.89 -5.60 1.90
C ARG A 16 4.19 -7.02 2.40
N CYS A 17 4.70 -7.89 1.52
CA CYS A 17 5.09 -9.26 1.89
C CYS A 17 6.41 -9.32 2.68
N TYR A 18 7.16 -8.22 2.73
CA TYR A 18 8.38 -8.08 3.53
C TYR A 18 8.31 -6.89 4.47
N ALA A 19 8.85 -7.06 5.67
CA ALA A 19 9.05 -5.98 6.64
C ALA A 19 10.31 -6.22 7.46
N PHE A 20 10.88 -5.15 7.99
CA PHE A 20 11.96 -5.23 8.97
C PHE A 20 11.38 -5.00 10.37
N LYS A 21 11.34 -6.05 11.18
CA LYS A 21 10.98 -5.96 12.59
C LYS A 21 12.12 -5.28 13.35
N SER A 22 11.80 -4.30 14.20
CA SER A 22 12.78 -3.55 14.99
C SER A 22 12.62 -3.79 16.47
N SER A 23 13.72 -4.07 17.19
CA SER A 23 13.70 -4.20 18.64
C SER A 23 13.32 -2.91 19.39
N GLY A 24 13.56 -1.74 18.75
CA GLY A 24 13.19 -0.43 19.27
C GLY A 24 11.81 0.08 18.80
N ALA A 25 11.01 -0.77 18.16
CA ALA A 25 9.69 -0.39 17.68
C ALA A 25 8.68 -0.17 18.82
N ARG A 26 7.65 0.62 18.55
CA ARG A 26 6.56 0.86 19.51
C ARG A 26 5.79 -0.44 19.78
N LYS A 27 5.31 -0.58 21.01
CA LYS A 27 4.41 -1.68 21.38
C LYS A 27 3.17 -1.66 20.46
N GLY A 28 2.85 -2.81 19.87
CA GLY A 28 1.71 -2.98 18.97
C GLY A 28 2.01 -2.79 17.48
N PHE A 29 3.14 -2.17 17.11
CA PHE A 29 3.58 -2.06 15.72
C PHE A 29 5.09 -2.33 15.62
N PRO A 30 5.49 -3.59 15.39
CA PRO A 30 6.89 -4.00 15.52
C PRO A 30 7.77 -3.65 14.32
N TYR A 31 7.18 -3.12 13.24
CA TYR A 31 7.88 -2.92 11.98
C TYR A 31 8.53 -1.55 11.89
N MET A 32 9.74 -1.51 11.35
CA MET A 32 10.38 -0.28 10.93
C MET A 32 9.61 0.34 9.76
N ASN A 33 9.47 1.64 9.78
CA ASN A 33 8.79 2.39 8.73
C ASN A 33 9.44 3.77 8.54
N ALA A 34 9.04 4.48 7.49
CA ALA A 34 9.62 5.77 7.16
C ALA A 34 9.29 6.91 8.15
N ASN A 35 8.38 6.73 9.11
CA ASN A 35 8.22 7.68 10.21
C ASN A 35 9.45 7.70 11.13
N VAL A 36 10.14 6.55 11.24
CA VAL A 36 11.35 6.37 12.05
C VAL A 36 12.60 6.57 11.20
N GLN A 37 12.62 5.97 10.00
CA GLN A 37 13.74 6.03 9.05
C GLN A 37 13.25 6.56 7.70
N GLN A 38 13.31 7.88 7.51
CA GLN A 38 12.79 8.53 6.28
C GLN A 38 13.51 8.06 5.02
N GLN A 39 14.82 7.80 5.12
CA GLN A 39 15.64 7.32 4.02
C GLN A 39 15.17 5.97 3.47
N MET A 40 14.37 5.21 4.25
CA MET A 40 13.78 3.95 3.79
C MET A 40 12.93 4.12 2.51
N LEU A 41 12.37 5.30 2.25
CA LEU A 41 11.62 5.60 1.01
C LEU A 41 12.48 5.59 -0.24
N LEU A 42 13.79 5.79 -0.11
CA LEU A 42 14.73 5.82 -1.23
C LEU A 42 15.18 4.42 -1.64
N TYR A 43 14.94 3.42 -0.81
CA TYR A 43 15.18 2.02 -1.14
C TYR A 43 14.04 1.51 -2.00
N ARG A 44 14.33 1.07 -3.21
CA ARG A 44 13.31 0.70 -4.21
C ARG A 44 13.30 -0.81 -4.43
N PRO A 45 12.37 -1.54 -3.78
CA PRO A 45 12.24 -2.97 -3.98
C PRO A 45 11.71 -3.28 -5.38
N LYS A 46 12.25 -4.33 -5.98
CA LYS A 46 11.81 -4.89 -7.27
C LYS A 46 11.77 -6.40 -7.18
N PHE A 47 10.65 -6.99 -7.52
CA PHE A 47 10.58 -8.44 -7.65
C PHE A 47 11.48 -8.94 -8.76
N ARG A 48 12.19 -10.05 -8.54
CA ARG A 48 12.99 -10.73 -9.56
C ARG A 48 12.11 -11.29 -10.67
N HIS A 49 10.90 -11.72 -10.30
CA HIS A 49 9.90 -12.29 -11.19
C HIS A 49 8.58 -11.51 -11.10
N PRO A 50 8.49 -10.27 -11.63
CA PRO A 50 7.34 -9.41 -11.41
C PRO A 50 6.02 -10.00 -11.93
N GLY A 51 6.04 -10.80 -12.99
CA GLY A 51 4.86 -11.52 -13.49
C GLY A 51 4.32 -12.54 -12.51
N ARG A 52 5.20 -13.26 -11.79
CA ARG A 52 4.81 -14.23 -10.77
C ARG A 52 4.36 -13.55 -9.49
N ALA A 53 5.00 -12.43 -9.14
CA ALA A 53 4.65 -11.64 -7.97
C ALA A 53 3.33 -10.86 -8.13
N ALA A 54 2.85 -10.64 -9.35
CA ALA A 54 1.56 -10.00 -9.62
C ALA A 54 0.41 -11.03 -9.67
N ARG A 55 0.72 -12.28 -9.99
CA ARG A 55 -0.25 -13.37 -10.16
C ARG A 55 0.18 -14.57 -9.33
N PRO A 56 -0.65 -15.04 -8.41
CA PRO A 56 -0.36 -16.26 -7.69
C PRO A 56 -0.29 -17.47 -8.64
N PRO A 57 0.52 -18.50 -8.35
CA PRO A 57 0.68 -19.67 -9.22
C PRO A 57 -0.61 -20.46 -9.40
N ASN A 58 -1.51 -20.41 -8.42
CA ASN A 58 -2.83 -21.06 -8.47
C ASN A 58 -3.96 -20.10 -8.85
N LEU A 59 -3.69 -19.05 -9.64
CA LEU A 59 -4.68 -18.02 -9.97
C LEU A 59 -5.93 -18.59 -10.64
N ASP A 60 -5.75 -19.47 -11.63
CA ASP A 60 -6.89 -20.04 -12.38
C ASP A 60 -7.80 -20.85 -11.47
N GLU A 61 -7.23 -21.62 -10.55
CA GLU A 61 -7.95 -22.33 -9.50
C GLU A 61 -8.66 -21.31 -8.59
N ALA A 62 -7.96 -20.33 -8.06
CA ALA A 62 -8.50 -19.32 -7.17
C ALA A 62 -9.65 -18.52 -7.80
N MET A 63 -9.57 -18.23 -9.11
CA MET A 63 -10.62 -17.55 -9.84
C MET A 63 -11.86 -18.42 -10.09
N GLY A 64 -11.69 -19.74 -10.14
CA GLY A 64 -12.77 -20.70 -10.31
C GLY A 64 -13.49 -21.11 -9.02
N ILE A 65 -12.92 -20.85 -7.87
CA ILE A 65 -13.45 -21.26 -6.56
C ILE A 65 -14.55 -20.31 -6.09
N ALA A 66 -15.49 -20.87 -5.31
CA ALA A 66 -16.55 -20.07 -4.67
C ALA A 66 -15.98 -19.01 -3.72
N PRO A 67 -16.61 -17.85 -3.58
CA PRO A 67 -16.19 -16.82 -2.65
C PRO A 67 -15.98 -17.33 -1.23
N GLY A 68 -14.89 -16.91 -0.60
CA GLY A 68 -14.57 -17.27 0.78
C GLY A 68 -13.89 -18.61 0.97
N VAL A 69 -13.58 -19.30 -0.15
CA VAL A 69 -12.90 -20.59 -0.11
C VAL A 69 -11.45 -20.49 -0.40
N THR A 70 -10.55 -20.87 -0.47
CA THR A 70 -9.11 -20.94 -0.69
C THR A 70 -8.45 -19.67 -1.23
N PRO A 71 -7.58 -19.08 -0.48
CA PRO A 71 -6.75 -17.98 -0.95
C PRO A 71 -5.72 -18.46 -1.98
N ALA A 72 -5.26 -17.51 -2.76
CA ALA A 72 -4.07 -17.67 -3.55
C ALA A 72 -2.84 -17.84 -2.67
N ASN A 73 -1.91 -18.68 -3.10
CA ASN A 73 -0.63 -18.90 -2.45
C ASN A 73 0.52 -18.39 -3.31
N ALA A 74 1.67 -18.20 -2.67
CA ALA A 74 2.91 -17.83 -3.31
C ALA A 74 4.03 -18.73 -2.85
N GLU A 75 4.82 -19.21 -3.79
CA GLU A 75 6.10 -19.83 -3.45
C GLU A 75 7.11 -18.75 -3.01
N PRO A 76 8.00 -19.05 -2.06
CA PRO A 76 8.99 -18.09 -1.59
C PRO A 76 9.81 -17.46 -2.71
N GLU A 77 10.12 -18.23 -3.74
CA GLU A 77 10.95 -17.80 -4.87
C GLU A 77 10.22 -16.83 -5.80
N ASP A 78 8.89 -16.97 -5.93
CA ASP A 78 8.05 -16.07 -6.72
C ASP A 78 8.03 -14.66 -6.12
N MET A 79 8.19 -14.57 -4.80
CA MET A 79 8.23 -13.32 -4.04
C MET A 79 9.65 -12.80 -3.79
N ALA A 80 10.69 -13.45 -4.34
CA ALA A 80 12.06 -12.97 -4.21
C ALA A 80 12.22 -11.59 -4.81
N LEU A 81 12.86 -10.69 -4.08
CA LEU A 81 13.06 -9.32 -4.54
C LEU A 81 14.47 -8.81 -4.25
N ASP A 82 14.92 -7.91 -5.10
CA ASP A 82 16.11 -7.11 -4.92
C ASP A 82 15.74 -5.67 -4.59
N VAL A 83 16.61 -5.00 -3.87
CA VAL A 83 16.42 -3.61 -3.45
C VAL A 83 17.49 -2.76 -4.10
N LEU A 84 17.07 -1.79 -4.92
CA LEU A 84 17.95 -0.73 -5.39
C LEU A 84 18.13 0.27 -4.26
N THR A 85 19.36 0.43 -3.80
CA THR A 85 19.72 1.35 -2.72
C THR A 85 19.88 2.79 -3.22
N PRO A 86 19.88 3.80 -2.34
CA PRO A 86 20.12 5.19 -2.73
C PRO A 86 21.48 5.41 -3.40
N SER A 87 22.48 4.58 -3.11
CA SER A 87 23.81 4.62 -3.74
C SER A 87 23.86 3.99 -5.14
N GLY A 88 22.75 3.40 -5.61
CA GLY A 88 22.66 2.70 -6.89
C GLY A 88 23.08 1.22 -6.84
N ALA A 89 23.47 0.70 -5.69
CA ALA A 89 23.74 -0.72 -5.52
C ALA A 89 22.42 -1.53 -5.52
N VAL A 90 22.48 -2.75 -6.03
CA VAL A 90 21.37 -3.70 -6.00
C VAL A 90 21.72 -4.83 -5.03
N VAL A 91 20.93 -5.01 -4.00
CA VAL A 91 21.11 -6.03 -2.96
C VAL A 91 19.85 -6.87 -2.79
N ALA A 92 20.01 -8.14 -2.50
CA ALA A 92 18.86 -8.99 -2.17
C ALA A 92 18.18 -8.51 -0.88
N VAL A 93 16.85 -8.67 -0.78
CA VAL A 93 16.11 -8.21 0.41
C VAL A 93 16.58 -8.91 1.70
N ASP A 94 17.08 -10.11 1.59
CA ASP A 94 17.59 -10.94 2.68
C ASP A 94 19.10 -10.82 2.91
N ASP A 95 19.78 -9.97 2.14
CA ASP A 95 21.20 -9.69 2.36
C ASP A 95 21.40 -8.93 3.70
N PRO A 96 22.26 -9.44 4.61
CA PRO A 96 22.57 -8.75 5.86
C PRO A 96 23.06 -7.32 5.69
N ALA A 97 23.73 -7.00 4.55
CA ALA A 97 24.18 -5.66 4.24
C ALA A 97 23.02 -4.65 4.16
N LEU A 98 21.86 -5.07 3.59
CA LEU A 98 20.67 -4.21 3.54
C LEU A 98 20.18 -3.86 4.94
N THR A 99 20.18 -4.83 5.86
CA THR A 99 19.79 -4.62 7.26
C THR A 99 20.72 -3.60 7.94
N GLY A 100 22.03 -3.68 7.67
CA GLY A 100 23.02 -2.71 8.14
C GLY A 100 22.73 -1.30 7.61
N MET A 101 22.56 -1.16 6.29
CA MET A 101 22.25 0.12 5.64
C MET A 101 20.98 0.78 6.18
N LEU A 102 19.91 -0.01 6.37
CA LEU A 102 18.64 0.49 6.92
C LEU A 102 18.75 0.88 8.40
N GLY A 103 19.69 0.29 9.12
CA GLY A 103 20.01 0.63 10.51
C GLY A 103 20.82 1.89 10.69
N GLU A 104 21.51 2.36 9.64
CA GLU A 104 22.36 3.56 9.71
C GLU A 104 21.55 4.81 10.10
N GLY A 105 22.05 5.58 11.05
CA GLY A 105 21.42 6.82 11.51
C GLY A 105 20.18 6.64 12.38
N LEU A 106 19.76 5.44 12.70
CA LEU A 106 18.72 5.21 13.70
C LEU A 106 19.21 5.63 15.10
N ARG A 107 18.35 6.33 15.83
CA ARG A 107 18.65 6.72 17.21
C ARG A 107 18.31 5.59 18.17
N GLY A 108 19.28 5.17 18.97
CA GLY A 108 19.13 4.07 19.93
C GLY A 108 19.53 2.71 19.36
N GLU A 109 19.39 1.66 20.16
CA GLU A 109 19.69 0.30 19.73
C GLU A 109 18.49 -0.30 18.96
N HIS A 110 18.65 -0.41 17.66
CA HIS A 110 17.68 -1.07 16.79
C HIS A 110 18.32 -2.32 16.17
N ARG A 111 17.91 -3.49 16.66
CA ARG A 111 18.18 -4.74 15.95
C ARG A 111 17.08 -4.96 14.93
N LEU A 112 17.42 -4.93 13.66
CA LEU A 112 16.49 -5.19 12.56
C LEU A 112 16.52 -6.68 12.20
N THR A 113 15.34 -7.24 11.99
CA THR A 113 15.17 -8.63 11.53
C THR A 113 14.18 -8.64 10.38
N LEU A 114 14.59 -9.20 9.24
CA LEU A 114 13.70 -9.38 8.10
C LEU A 114 12.58 -10.38 8.45
N VAL A 115 11.37 -10.02 8.10
CA VAL A 115 10.18 -10.87 8.19
C VAL A 115 9.55 -10.96 6.81
N ARG A 116 9.25 -12.16 6.37
CA ARG A 116 8.45 -12.44 5.18
C ARG A 116 7.09 -13.00 5.60
N SER A 117 6.05 -12.65 4.88
CA SER A 117 4.71 -13.19 5.05
C SER A 117 4.02 -13.33 3.70
N ASP A 118 3.26 -14.39 3.51
CA ASP A 118 2.39 -14.57 2.34
C ASP A 118 1.11 -13.72 2.44
N ARG A 119 0.90 -13.10 3.59
CA ARG A 119 -0.17 -12.13 3.83
C ARG A 119 0.43 -10.75 3.93
N ALA A 120 -0.22 -9.76 3.32
CA ALA A 120 0.24 -8.39 3.41
C ALA A 120 0.41 -7.93 4.87
N LEU A 121 1.61 -7.48 5.24
CA LEU A 121 1.94 -6.97 6.56
C LEU A 121 1.40 -5.53 6.69
N THR A 122 0.07 -5.38 6.63
CA THR A 122 -0.60 -4.09 6.74
C THR A 122 -0.68 -3.62 8.18
N ASP A 123 -0.69 -2.31 8.38
CA ASP A 123 -0.81 -1.70 9.69
C ASP A 123 -2.27 -1.52 10.13
N CYS A 124 -3.22 -1.56 9.21
CA CYS A 124 -4.64 -1.39 9.53
C CYS A 124 -5.54 -2.38 8.75
N ARG A 125 -5.79 -2.11 7.47
CA ARG A 125 -6.71 -2.89 6.64
C ARG A 125 -6.02 -3.45 5.39
N PRO A 126 -6.55 -4.54 4.80
CA PRO A 126 -5.91 -5.19 3.66
C PRO A 126 -5.85 -4.31 2.40
N VAL A 127 -6.83 -3.45 2.19
CA VAL A 127 -6.91 -2.61 1.00
C VAL A 127 -7.29 -1.18 1.37
N SER A 128 -6.62 -0.21 0.76
CA SER A 128 -6.94 1.20 0.83
C SER A 128 -7.26 1.75 -0.57
N LEU A 129 -8.27 2.62 -0.64
CA LEU A 129 -8.72 3.30 -1.85
C LEU A 129 -8.63 4.82 -1.64
N ILE A 130 -8.25 5.55 -2.68
CA ILE A 130 -8.36 7.01 -2.71
C ILE A 130 -8.77 7.45 -4.11
N SER A 131 -9.60 8.49 -4.24
CA SER A 131 -9.95 9.03 -5.54
C SER A 131 -8.87 9.99 -6.06
N LEU A 132 -8.70 10.04 -7.37
CA LEU A 132 -7.86 11.05 -8.01
C LEU A 132 -8.42 12.45 -7.80
N GLN A 133 -9.75 12.58 -7.63
CA GLN A 133 -10.41 13.83 -7.32
C GLN A 133 -10.00 14.36 -5.93
N THR A 134 -9.86 13.49 -4.94
CA THR A 134 -9.33 13.86 -3.61
C THR A 134 -7.90 14.39 -3.70
N VAL A 135 -7.04 13.73 -4.47
CA VAL A 135 -5.67 14.21 -4.69
C VAL A 135 -5.68 15.58 -5.35
N ARG A 136 -6.45 15.78 -6.44
CA ARG A 136 -6.57 17.05 -7.14
C ARG A 136 -7.15 18.17 -6.26
N GLN A 137 -8.09 17.86 -5.38
CA GLN A 137 -8.62 18.86 -4.43
C GLN A 137 -7.53 19.30 -3.46
N ILE A 138 -6.77 18.38 -2.89
CA ILE A 138 -5.64 18.70 -2.00
C ILE A 138 -4.57 19.53 -2.74
N GLU A 139 -4.27 19.22 -4.01
CA GLU A 139 -3.40 20.02 -4.88
C GLU A 139 -3.91 21.46 -5.02
N GLY A 140 -5.21 21.62 -5.32
CA GLY A 140 -5.85 22.92 -5.43
C GLY A 140 -5.80 23.73 -4.13
N GLU A 141 -6.04 23.10 -3.00
CA GLU A 141 -6.00 23.72 -1.67
C GLU A 141 -4.57 24.14 -1.26
N LEU A 142 -3.55 23.42 -1.71
CA LEU A 142 -2.14 23.74 -1.48
C LEU A 142 -1.56 24.69 -2.53
N GLY A 143 -2.26 24.89 -3.66
CA GLY A 143 -1.79 25.70 -4.77
C GLY A 143 -0.58 25.11 -5.51
N ARG A 144 -0.33 23.81 -5.39
CA ARG A 144 0.80 23.11 -6.00
C ARG A 144 0.54 21.61 -6.18
N PRO A 145 1.27 20.94 -7.09
CA PRO A 145 1.16 19.49 -7.29
C PRO A 145 1.48 18.68 -6.03
N VAL A 146 0.76 17.57 -5.84
CA VAL A 146 0.97 16.60 -4.78
C VAL A 146 1.07 15.21 -5.41
N ASP A 147 2.19 14.55 -5.25
CA ASP A 147 2.34 13.18 -5.75
C ASP A 147 1.37 12.24 -5.03
N LYS A 148 0.45 11.64 -5.77
CA LYS A 148 -0.55 10.70 -5.22
C LYS A 148 0.06 9.53 -4.44
N ARG A 149 1.31 9.14 -4.76
CA ARG A 149 2.02 8.06 -4.05
C ARG A 149 2.28 8.37 -2.58
N ARG A 150 2.21 9.64 -2.16
CA ARG A 150 2.28 10.04 -0.73
C ARG A 150 1.18 9.36 0.09
N PHE A 151 0.00 9.17 -0.49
CA PHE A 151 -1.14 8.53 0.18
C PHE A 151 -1.00 7.00 0.30
N ARG A 152 -0.08 6.38 -0.47
CA ARG A 152 0.24 4.94 -0.41
C ARG A 152 -1.00 4.03 -0.52
N ALA A 153 -2.02 4.49 -1.23
CA ALA A 153 -3.21 3.70 -1.48
C ALA A 153 -2.90 2.51 -2.40
N ASN A 154 -3.59 1.41 -2.18
CA ASN A 154 -3.50 0.24 -3.04
C ASN A 154 -4.19 0.50 -4.39
N ILE A 155 -5.32 1.18 -4.37
CA ILE A 155 -6.15 1.43 -5.55
C ILE A 155 -6.47 2.92 -5.64
N TYR A 156 -6.28 3.49 -6.83
CA TYR A 156 -6.67 4.86 -7.16
C TYR A 156 -7.91 4.82 -8.03
N LEU A 157 -9.01 5.43 -7.53
CA LEU A 157 -10.26 5.55 -8.26
C LEU A 157 -10.25 6.82 -9.13
N ASP A 158 -10.73 6.72 -10.36
CA ASP A 158 -11.09 7.88 -11.16
C ASP A 158 -12.61 7.96 -11.24
N LEU A 159 -13.20 8.79 -10.40
CA LEU A 159 -14.66 8.90 -10.29
C LEU A 159 -15.20 9.68 -11.50
N ALA A 160 -16.24 9.15 -12.15
CA ALA A 160 -16.85 9.77 -13.32
C ALA A 160 -17.45 11.15 -13.00
N SER A 161 -17.87 11.37 -11.77
CA SER A 161 -18.40 12.64 -11.25
C SER A 161 -18.09 12.75 -9.77
N GLY A 162 -18.02 13.96 -9.28
CA GLY A 162 -17.83 14.21 -7.85
C GLY A 162 -16.66 15.16 -7.58
N ASN A 163 -16.73 15.73 -6.41
CA ASN A 163 -15.65 16.51 -5.82
C ASN A 163 -14.65 15.57 -5.15
N GLY A 164 -13.53 16.09 -4.70
CA GLY A 164 -12.65 15.35 -3.83
C GLY A 164 -13.38 14.88 -2.56
N PHE A 165 -12.86 13.82 -1.97
CA PHE A 165 -13.43 13.16 -0.78
C PHE A 165 -14.79 12.47 -1.00
N ALA A 166 -15.27 12.37 -2.25
CA ALA A 166 -16.53 11.69 -2.56
C ALA A 166 -16.48 10.18 -2.22
N GLU A 167 -15.31 9.56 -2.24
CA GLU A 167 -15.12 8.17 -1.80
C GLU A 167 -15.45 7.95 -0.33
N GLU A 168 -15.40 8.97 0.51
CA GLU A 168 -15.81 8.87 1.92
C GLU A 168 -17.30 8.55 2.07
N GLY A 169 -18.14 9.01 1.14
CA GLY A 169 -19.55 8.67 1.07
C GLY A 169 -19.84 7.19 0.74
N LEU A 170 -18.80 6.43 0.39
CA LEU A 170 -18.91 4.99 0.15
C LEU A 170 -18.77 4.16 1.42
N VAL A 171 -18.43 4.74 2.57
CA VAL A 171 -18.33 4.02 3.85
C VAL A 171 -19.64 3.31 4.16
N GLY A 172 -19.58 2.02 4.47
CA GLY A 172 -20.72 1.14 4.68
C GLY A 172 -21.27 0.49 3.40
N ARG A 173 -20.73 0.85 2.21
CA ARG A 173 -21.17 0.26 0.93
C ARG A 173 -20.23 -0.86 0.52
N ARG A 174 -20.70 -1.68 -0.43
CA ARG A 174 -19.90 -2.69 -1.11
C ARG A 174 -19.56 -2.20 -2.52
N LEU A 175 -18.33 -2.47 -2.95
CA LEU A 175 -17.88 -2.12 -4.29
C LEU A 175 -17.47 -3.39 -5.02
N ARG A 176 -18.00 -3.58 -6.21
CA ARG A 176 -17.45 -4.51 -7.20
C ARG A 176 -16.31 -3.81 -7.93
N LEU A 177 -15.18 -4.46 -7.95
CA LEU A 177 -13.96 -4.00 -8.61
C LEU A 177 -13.66 -4.94 -9.77
N GLY A 178 -13.74 -4.44 -11.00
CA GLY A 178 -13.62 -5.28 -12.20
C GLY A 178 -14.71 -6.35 -12.29
N SER A 179 -14.34 -7.53 -12.79
CA SER A 179 -15.31 -8.59 -13.10
C SER A 179 -15.77 -9.42 -11.90
N LYS A 180 -14.92 -9.54 -10.85
CA LYS A 180 -15.17 -10.49 -9.76
C LYS A 180 -14.95 -9.93 -8.36
N ALA A 181 -13.88 -9.15 -8.15
CA ALA A 181 -13.50 -8.73 -6.81
C ALA A 181 -14.61 -7.90 -6.16
N LEU A 182 -14.87 -8.15 -4.87
CA LEU A 182 -15.84 -7.43 -4.08
C LEU A 182 -15.22 -6.98 -2.77
N VAL A 183 -15.35 -5.71 -2.44
CA VAL A 183 -14.86 -5.15 -1.19
C VAL A 183 -15.97 -4.46 -0.41
N ALA A 184 -15.89 -4.48 0.91
CA ALA A 184 -16.70 -3.64 1.79
C ALA A 184 -15.86 -2.42 2.20
N VAL A 185 -16.38 -1.22 2.00
CA VAL A 185 -15.76 0.02 2.49
C VAL A 185 -16.09 0.17 3.97
N LEU A 186 -15.09 0.14 4.83
CA LEU A 186 -15.27 0.05 6.28
C LEU A 186 -15.24 1.40 6.97
N GLU A 187 -14.27 2.22 6.64
CA GLU A 187 -14.00 3.46 7.36
C GLU A 187 -13.13 4.42 6.53
N ARG A 188 -13.11 5.70 6.90
CA ARG A 188 -12.19 6.69 6.34
C ARG A 188 -10.74 6.33 6.73
N ASP A 189 -9.79 6.62 5.85
CA ASP A 189 -8.36 6.36 6.08
C ASP A 189 -7.71 7.54 6.82
N PRO A 190 -7.35 7.38 8.11
CA PRO A 190 -6.69 8.43 8.88
C PRO A 190 -5.25 8.62 8.42
N ARG A 191 -4.85 9.86 8.18
CA ARG A 191 -3.53 10.20 7.65
C ARG A 191 -2.55 10.57 8.76
N CYS A 192 -1.34 10.08 8.61
CA CYS A 192 -0.24 10.34 9.53
C CYS A 192 0.92 11.03 8.79
N LYS A 193 2.03 11.25 9.48
CA LYS A 193 3.26 11.86 8.94
C LYS A 193 3.69 11.28 7.58
N MET A 194 3.30 10.04 7.26
CA MET A 194 3.72 9.39 6.01
C MET A 194 3.35 10.20 4.76
N ILE A 195 2.20 10.87 4.71
CA ILE A 195 1.81 11.67 3.54
C ILE A 195 2.64 12.95 3.38
N SER A 196 3.36 13.35 4.44
CA SER A 196 4.29 14.48 4.39
C SER A 196 5.65 14.12 3.78
N LEU A 197 5.92 12.84 3.52
CA LEU A 197 7.20 12.42 2.97
C LEU A 197 7.11 12.34 1.45
N ASP A 198 8.06 12.97 0.77
CA ASP A 198 8.16 12.87 -0.68
C ASP A 198 8.59 11.45 -1.08
N PRO A 199 7.88 10.78 -1.99
CA PRO A 199 8.17 9.40 -2.36
C PRO A 199 9.46 9.23 -3.18
N GLU A 200 9.98 10.31 -3.79
CA GLU A 200 11.23 10.28 -4.58
C GLU A 200 12.44 10.74 -3.79
N THR A 201 12.29 11.77 -2.96
CA THR A 201 13.42 12.39 -2.25
C THR A 201 13.48 12.03 -0.77
N GLY A 202 12.38 11.52 -0.19
CA GLY A 202 12.25 11.33 1.25
C GLY A 202 12.12 12.63 2.05
N GLU A 203 12.10 13.80 1.39
CA GLU A 203 11.99 15.08 2.06
C GLU A 203 10.66 15.25 2.79
N HIS A 204 10.73 15.88 3.95
CA HIS A 204 9.57 16.12 4.80
C HIS A 204 8.90 17.45 4.46
N ASP A 205 7.70 17.38 3.93
CA ASP A 205 6.83 18.49 3.61
C ASP A 205 5.58 18.45 4.51
N PRO A 206 5.60 19.11 5.66
CA PRO A 206 4.53 19.04 6.64
C PRO A 206 3.22 19.71 6.20
N GLU A 207 3.25 20.56 5.16
CA GLU A 207 2.06 21.28 4.71
C GLU A 207 0.98 20.36 4.18
N VAL A 208 1.37 19.22 3.54
CA VAL A 208 0.41 18.24 3.04
C VAL A 208 -0.44 17.67 4.18
N LEU A 209 0.19 17.20 5.28
CA LEU A 209 -0.56 16.70 6.42
C LEU A 209 -1.33 17.79 7.16
N ARG A 210 -0.75 19.00 7.30
CA ARG A 210 -1.43 20.14 7.94
C ARG A 210 -2.69 20.55 7.19
N GLN A 211 -2.63 20.58 5.85
CA GLN A 211 -3.79 20.87 5.03
C GLN A 211 -4.88 19.83 5.21
N VAL A 212 -4.55 18.55 5.09
CA VAL A 212 -5.51 17.45 5.26
C VAL A 212 -6.08 17.45 6.69
N ALA A 213 -5.26 17.73 7.71
CA ALA A 213 -5.74 17.78 9.09
C ALA A 213 -6.70 18.95 9.33
N ARG A 214 -6.39 20.12 8.76
CA ARG A 214 -7.18 21.35 8.96
C ARG A 214 -8.50 21.32 8.21
N ALA A 215 -8.50 20.86 6.95
CA ALA A 215 -9.66 20.94 6.07
C ALA A 215 -10.49 19.64 6.06
N HIS A 216 -9.88 18.50 6.39
CA HIS A 216 -10.47 17.18 6.22
C HIS A 216 -10.26 16.26 7.43
N GLU A 217 -10.14 16.84 8.64
CA GLU A 217 -10.07 16.09 9.91
C GLU A 217 -8.95 15.03 9.95
N ALA A 218 -7.88 15.22 9.17
CA ALA A 218 -6.79 14.26 8.97
C ALA A 218 -7.21 12.95 8.26
N PHE A 219 -8.29 12.95 7.47
CA PHE A 219 -8.69 11.81 6.64
C PHE A 219 -8.50 12.11 5.16
N ALA A 220 -8.19 11.09 4.36
CA ALA A 220 -8.21 11.13 2.90
C ALA A 220 -8.20 9.70 2.34
N GLY A 221 -9.25 9.33 1.61
CA GLY A 221 -9.48 7.96 1.14
C GLY A 221 -10.16 7.09 2.18
N VAL A 222 -10.29 5.82 1.87
CA VAL A 222 -11.02 4.84 2.67
C VAL A 222 -10.30 3.51 2.77
N TYR A 223 -10.57 2.79 3.82
CA TYR A 223 -10.14 1.42 4.05
C TYR A 223 -11.23 0.40 3.72
N CYS A 224 -10.81 -0.73 3.16
CA CYS A 224 -11.70 -1.80 2.74
C CYS A 224 -11.27 -3.16 3.27
N ALA A 225 -12.28 -4.03 3.45
CA ALA A 225 -12.10 -5.48 3.59
C ALA A 225 -12.49 -6.16 2.27
N VAL A 226 -11.77 -7.20 1.90
CA VAL A 226 -12.07 -8.01 0.72
C VAL A 226 -13.14 -9.04 1.10
N LEU A 227 -14.23 -9.08 0.35
CA LEU A 227 -15.32 -10.04 0.51
C LEU A 227 -15.26 -11.16 -0.52
N VAL A 228 -14.79 -10.84 -1.73
CA VAL A 228 -14.57 -11.79 -2.83
C VAL A 228 -13.25 -11.43 -3.49
N GLU A 229 -12.39 -12.40 -3.63
CA GLU A 229 -11.10 -12.25 -4.28
C GLU A 229 -11.23 -12.14 -5.79
N GLY A 230 -10.32 -11.46 -6.45
CA GLY A 230 -10.30 -11.33 -7.89
C GLY A 230 -9.11 -10.56 -8.43
N VAL A 231 -8.96 -10.59 -9.74
CA VAL A 231 -7.94 -9.81 -10.46
C VAL A 231 -8.50 -8.45 -10.78
N LEU A 232 -7.68 -7.43 -10.60
CA LEU A 232 -7.95 -6.03 -10.99
C LEU A 232 -6.95 -5.59 -12.02
N SER A 233 -7.44 -4.90 -13.03
CA SER A 233 -6.64 -4.25 -14.07
C SER A 233 -6.88 -2.75 -14.09
N VAL A 234 -5.89 -2.00 -14.53
CA VAL A 234 -6.07 -0.56 -14.76
C VAL A 234 -7.12 -0.35 -15.84
N GLY A 235 -8.12 0.48 -15.54
CA GLY A 235 -9.26 0.76 -16.42
C GLY A 235 -10.51 -0.08 -16.10
N ASP A 236 -10.41 -1.01 -15.16
CA ASP A 236 -11.59 -1.75 -14.69
C ASP A 236 -12.64 -0.82 -14.09
N SER A 237 -13.91 -1.15 -14.31
CA SER A 237 -15.03 -0.45 -13.69
C SER A 237 -15.10 -0.72 -12.18
N VAL A 238 -15.59 0.29 -11.47
CA VAL A 238 -15.92 0.20 -10.04
C VAL A 238 -17.40 0.54 -9.87
N GLU A 239 -18.15 -0.40 -9.30
CA GLU A 239 -19.59 -0.29 -9.15
C GLU A 239 -19.99 -0.43 -7.68
N VAL A 240 -20.89 0.43 -7.22
CA VAL A 240 -21.54 0.26 -5.92
C VAL A 240 -22.58 -0.87 -6.05
N VAL A 241 -22.47 -1.86 -5.18
CA VAL A 241 -23.43 -2.98 -5.10
C VAL A 241 -24.03 -3.04 -3.71
N ASP A 242 -25.35 -3.22 -3.66
CA ASP A 242 -26.11 -3.28 -2.39
C ASP A 242 -26.13 -4.68 -1.80
#